data_f2e72e9b004ef3417e38d8a179693dd6
#
_entry.id   f2e72e9b004ef3417e38d8a179693dd6
#
_cell.length_a   1.000
_cell.length_b   1.000
_cell.length_c   1.000
_cell.angle_alpha   90.00
_cell.angle_beta   90.00
_cell.angle_gamma   90.00
#
_symmetry.space_group_name_H-M   'P 1'
#
loop_
_entity.id
_entity.type
_entity.pdbx_description
1 polymer ?
#
loop_
_entity_poly.entity_id
_entity_poly.type
_entity_poly.pdbx_seq_one_letter_code
_entity_poly.pdbx_strand_id
1 'polypeptide(L)'
;MSENGSQPGKTATAIRHFCDLIVWQRSFQLSSEIYTLSKTWPAEERYSLIDQIRRSSRAIGAAIAESWGKRRYEAAFVAKLSDADAEAHETEHWLINAEAHGYLSSNNLLRFRGQLDELGRMLGSMMANPRPFLLRSATKSD
;
A
#
# COMPACT_ATOMS: atom_id res chain seq x y z
N MET A 1 -21.36 12.58 4.68
CA MET A 1 -21.11 12.66 4.10
C MET A 1 -20.85 12.61 3.46
N SER A 2 -20.75 12.22 3.62
CA SER A 2 -20.44 12.20 2.94
C SER A 2 -20.12 12.10 2.12
N GLU A 3 -20.04 11.94 2.20
CA GLU A 3 -19.87 11.92 1.34
C GLU A 3 -19.34 11.72 0.59
N ASN A 4 -19.13 11.55 1.02
CA ASN A 4 -18.61 11.34 0.24
C ASN A 4 -18.54 10.97 -0.60
N GLY A 5 -18.62 10.60 -0.07
CA GLY A 5 -18.76 9.85 -1.00
C GLY A 5 -18.75 10.23 -2.25
N SER A 6 -19.11 11.14 -2.27
CA SER A 6 -19.19 11.40 -3.49
C SER A 6 -18.31 11.01 -4.38
N GLN A 7 -17.77 10.43 -3.90
CA GLN A 7 -16.76 9.85 -4.58
C GLN A 7 -17.13 8.91 -5.67
N PRO A 8 -18.38 8.48 -5.82
CA PRO A 8 -18.70 7.67 -6.99
C PRO A 8 -18.31 8.33 -8.28
N GLY A 9 -18.26 9.65 -8.26
CA GLY A 9 -17.84 10.34 -9.44
C GLY A 9 -16.37 10.17 -9.75
N LYS A 10 -15.63 9.68 -8.80
CA LYS A 10 -14.22 9.45 -8.99
C LYS A 10 -13.99 8.05 -9.51
N THR A 11 -14.36 7.83 -10.74
CA THR A 11 -14.13 6.57 -11.42
C THR A 11 -12.74 6.54 -12.00
N ALA A 12 -12.41 5.45 -12.68
CA ALA A 12 -11.13 5.31 -13.36
C ALA A 12 -10.87 6.46 -14.33
N THR A 13 -11.93 7.05 -14.92
CA THR A 13 -11.75 8.15 -15.86
C THR A 13 -11.27 9.41 -15.17
N ALA A 14 -11.49 9.54 -13.87
CA ALA A 14 -11.04 10.71 -13.12
C ALA A 14 -9.63 10.56 -12.57
N ILE A 15 -9.02 9.38 -12.69
CA ILE A 15 -7.69 9.11 -12.13
C ILE A 15 -6.65 9.56 -13.14
N ARG A 16 -5.87 10.56 -12.76
CA ARG A 16 -4.83 11.13 -13.63
C ARG A 16 -3.44 10.96 -13.10
N HIS A 17 -3.31 10.63 -11.83
CA HIS A 17 -2.03 10.51 -11.16
C HIS A 17 -2.14 9.39 -10.14
N PHE A 18 -1.01 8.75 -9.81
CA PHE A 18 -1.09 7.65 -8.83
C PHE A 18 -1.65 8.12 -7.49
N CYS A 19 -1.49 9.39 -7.14
CA CYS A 19 -2.04 9.94 -5.90
C CYS A 19 -3.57 9.89 -5.86
N ASP A 20 -4.21 9.75 -7.01
CA ASP A 20 -5.67 9.64 -7.07
C ASP A 20 -6.13 8.22 -6.77
N LEU A 21 -5.23 7.24 -6.79
CA LEU A 21 -5.58 5.85 -6.48
C LEU A 21 -5.84 5.71 -4.99
N ILE A 22 -6.98 5.14 -4.64
CA ILE A 22 -7.32 4.94 -3.23
C ILE A 22 -6.31 4.01 -2.57
N VAL A 23 -5.85 2.98 -3.29
CA VAL A 23 -4.88 2.05 -2.74
C VAL A 23 -3.57 2.77 -2.38
N TRP A 24 -3.16 3.74 -3.19
CA TRP A 24 -1.97 4.53 -2.85
C TRP A 24 -2.22 5.40 -1.62
N GLN A 25 -3.36 6.07 -1.58
CA GLN A 25 -3.71 6.94 -0.45
C GLN A 25 -3.72 6.16 0.86
N ARG A 26 -4.28 4.94 0.83
CA ARG A 26 -4.32 4.08 2.02
C ARG A 26 -2.93 3.62 2.43
N SER A 27 -2.08 3.30 1.46
CA SER A 27 -0.70 2.89 1.77
C SER A 27 0.10 4.05 2.34
N PHE A 28 -0.11 5.25 1.84
CA PHE A 28 0.56 6.44 2.34
C PHE A 28 0.14 6.72 3.79
N GLN A 29 -1.16 6.63 4.06
CA GLN A 29 -1.69 6.84 5.40
C GLN A 29 -1.11 5.80 6.38
N LEU A 30 -1.07 4.54 5.97
CA LEU A 30 -0.53 3.48 6.81
C LEU A 30 0.93 3.74 7.16
N SER A 31 1.76 4.05 6.16
CA SER A 31 3.19 4.28 6.40
C SER A 31 3.41 5.51 7.27
N SER A 32 2.56 6.53 7.13
CA SER A 32 2.66 7.74 7.94
C SER A 32 2.30 7.46 9.40
N GLU A 33 1.29 6.64 9.64
CA GLU A 33 0.93 6.23 11.00
C GLU A 33 2.04 5.41 11.64
N ILE A 34 2.63 4.50 10.87
CA ILE A 34 3.75 3.68 11.36
C ILE A 34 4.94 4.58 11.69
N TYR A 35 5.22 5.56 10.84
CA TYR A 35 6.31 6.50 11.09
C TYR A 35 6.12 7.20 12.43
N THR A 36 4.93 7.75 12.66
CA THR A 36 4.63 8.47 13.90
C THR A 36 4.74 7.55 15.11
N LEU A 37 4.13 6.38 15.02
CA LEU A 37 4.12 5.45 16.15
C LEU A 37 5.52 4.95 16.47
N SER A 38 6.32 4.65 15.46
CA SER A 38 7.66 4.10 15.66
C SER A 38 8.63 5.10 16.28
N LYS A 39 8.28 6.38 16.31
CA LYS A 39 9.09 7.38 17.01
C LYS A 39 9.17 7.10 18.51
N THR A 40 8.19 6.39 19.06
CA THR A 40 8.15 6.07 20.49
C THR A 40 8.88 4.79 20.83
N TRP A 41 9.35 4.04 19.83
CA TRP A 41 10.02 2.77 20.07
C TRP A 41 11.45 2.99 20.55
N PRO A 42 12.06 2.01 21.24
CA PRO A 42 13.39 2.20 21.83
C PRO A 42 14.46 2.57 20.81
N ALA A 43 15.37 3.44 21.19
CA ALA A 43 16.45 3.90 20.31
C ALA A 43 17.33 2.73 19.84
N GLU A 44 17.41 1.66 20.63
CA GLU A 44 18.20 0.49 20.24
C GLU A 44 17.67 -0.17 18.98
N GLU A 45 16.40 0.09 18.60
CA GLU A 45 15.81 -0.46 17.39
C GLU A 45 15.94 0.45 16.18
N ARG A 46 16.62 1.57 16.33
CA ARG A 46 16.70 2.57 15.25
C ARG A 46 17.21 1.99 13.94
N TYR A 47 18.23 1.17 14.01
CA TYR A 47 18.86 0.60 12.82
C TYR A 47 18.46 -0.85 12.57
N SER A 48 17.43 -1.32 13.25
CA SER A 48 16.92 -2.67 13.05
C SER A 48 15.42 -2.61 12.78
N LEU A 49 14.57 -2.84 13.78
CA LEU A 49 13.13 -2.92 13.55
C LEU A 49 12.53 -1.62 12.99
N ILE A 50 12.93 -0.48 13.56
CA ILE A 50 12.39 0.81 13.09
C ILE A 50 12.75 1.06 11.64
N ASP A 51 14.01 0.82 11.29
CA ASP A 51 14.47 0.99 9.91
C ASP A 51 13.72 0.07 8.97
N GLN A 52 13.57 -1.19 9.33
CA GLN A 52 12.93 -2.18 8.47
C GLN A 52 11.44 -1.88 8.24
N ILE A 53 10.71 -1.53 9.28
CA ILE A 53 9.28 -1.30 9.11
C ILE A 53 8.99 -0.02 8.35
N ARG A 54 9.83 1.01 8.56
CA ARG A 54 9.66 2.26 7.80
C ARG A 54 9.98 2.03 6.33
N ARG A 55 11.02 1.25 6.04
CA ARG A 55 11.38 0.94 4.67
C ARG A 55 10.28 0.13 3.99
N SER A 56 9.82 -0.94 4.61
CA SER A 56 8.83 -1.81 3.96
C SER A 56 7.48 -1.12 3.81
N SER A 57 7.03 -0.37 4.83
CA SER A 57 5.73 0.29 4.73
C SER A 57 5.74 1.39 3.65
N ARG A 58 6.85 2.10 3.50
CA ARG A 58 6.97 3.11 2.44
C ARG A 58 7.10 2.47 1.07
N ALA A 59 7.70 1.27 1.01
CA ALA A 59 7.88 0.56 -0.25
C ALA A 59 6.55 0.13 -0.87
N ILE A 60 5.51 -0.05 -0.05
CA ILE A 60 4.18 -0.38 -0.59
C ILE A 60 3.74 0.72 -1.55
N GLY A 61 3.72 1.96 -1.08
CA GLY A 61 3.31 3.08 -1.90
C GLY A 61 4.25 3.33 -3.07
N ALA A 62 5.55 3.14 -2.86
CA ALA A 62 6.53 3.31 -3.93
C ALA A 62 6.26 2.34 -5.07
N ALA A 63 5.96 1.08 -4.74
CA ALA A 63 5.66 0.07 -5.77
C ALA A 63 4.37 0.39 -6.51
N ILE A 64 3.35 0.90 -5.78
CA ILE A 64 2.10 1.32 -6.43
C ILE A 64 2.38 2.47 -7.40
N ALA A 65 3.18 3.45 -6.98
CA ALA A 65 3.53 4.57 -7.84
C ALA A 65 4.29 4.08 -9.08
N GLU A 66 5.20 3.12 -8.89
CA GLU A 66 5.93 2.54 -10.01
C GLU A 66 5.02 1.77 -10.97
N SER A 67 4.01 1.08 -10.42
CA SER A 67 3.05 0.38 -11.27
C SER A 67 2.34 1.36 -12.21
N TRP A 68 2.01 2.54 -11.70
CA TRP A 68 1.36 3.58 -12.51
C TRP A 68 2.23 3.95 -13.70
N GLY A 69 3.54 4.01 -13.51
CA GLY A 69 4.48 4.29 -14.59
C GLY A 69 4.67 3.14 -15.57
N LYS A 70 4.16 1.94 -15.23
CA LYS A 70 4.31 0.75 -16.06
C LYS A 70 3.04 0.36 -16.80
N ARG A 71 2.05 1.25 -16.86
CA ARG A 71 0.72 0.93 -17.40
C ARG A 71 0.70 0.66 -18.90
N ARG A 72 1.81 0.90 -19.58
CA ARG A 72 1.91 0.56 -21.00
C ARG A 72 1.88 -0.95 -21.23
N TYR A 73 2.37 -1.73 -20.27
CA TYR A 73 2.47 -3.18 -20.40
C TYR A 73 1.78 -3.84 -19.20
N GLU A 74 0.79 -4.68 -19.51
CA GLU A 74 -0.02 -5.29 -18.45
C GLU A 74 0.84 -6.09 -17.48
N ALA A 75 1.74 -6.93 -18.00
CA ALA A 75 2.55 -7.78 -17.13
C ALA A 75 3.44 -6.95 -16.20
N ALA A 76 4.00 -5.85 -16.70
CA ALA A 76 4.85 -4.99 -15.88
C ALA A 76 4.04 -4.28 -14.81
N PHE A 77 2.84 -3.84 -15.15
CA PHE A 77 1.93 -3.19 -14.21
C PHE A 77 1.57 -4.15 -13.07
N VAL A 78 1.16 -5.37 -13.43
CA VAL A 78 0.75 -6.39 -12.45
C VAL A 78 1.94 -6.80 -11.58
N ALA A 79 3.13 -6.92 -12.18
CA ALA A 79 4.32 -7.30 -11.42
C ALA A 79 4.63 -6.29 -10.33
N LYS A 80 4.47 -5.00 -10.61
CA LYS A 80 4.73 -3.97 -9.60
C LYS A 80 3.68 -3.99 -8.49
N LEU A 81 2.43 -4.27 -8.83
CA LEU A 81 1.41 -4.43 -7.80
C LEU A 81 1.70 -5.65 -6.92
N SER A 82 2.24 -6.70 -7.51
CA SER A 82 2.66 -7.88 -6.75
C SER A 82 3.80 -7.53 -5.80
N ASP A 83 4.74 -6.67 -6.23
CA ASP A 83 5.80 -6.19 -5.36
C ASP A 83 5.22 -5.42 -4.17
N ALA A 84 4.21 -4.57 -4.42
CA ALA A 84 3.55 -3.84 -3.35
C ALA A 84 2.92 -4.79 -2.33
N ASP A 85 2.28 -5.85 -2.82
CA ASP A 85 1.65 -6.84 -1.94
C ASP A 85 2.69 -7.56 -1.10
N ALA A 86 3.85 -7.87 -1.67
CA ALA A 86 4.94 -8.50 -0.92
C ALA A 86 5.45 -7.57 0.18
N GLU A 87 5.57 -6.28 -0.10
CA GLU A 87 6.00 -5.32 0.92
C GLU A 87 4.96 -5.16 2.02
N ALA A 88 3.69 -5.30 1.68
CA ALA A 88 2.63 -5.28 2.69
C ALA A 88 2.77 -6.48 3.64
N HIS A 89 3.10 -7.65 3.10
CA HIS A 89 3.33 -8.82 3.93
C HIS A 89 4.57 -8.64 4.82
N GLU A 90 5.62 -8.04 4.29
CA GLU A 90 6.81 -7.77 5.10
C GLU A 90 6.48 -6.78 6.22
N THR A 91 5.68 -5.77 5.94
CA THR A 91 5.26 -4.81 6.95
C THR A 91 4.47 -5.48 8.07
N GLU A 92 3.58 -6.39 7.71
CA GLU A 92 2.84 -7.16 8.70
C GLU A 92 3.79 -7.97 9.58
N HIS A 93 4.79 -8.57 8.99
CA HIS A 93 5.81 -9.32 9.74
C HIS A 93 6.47 -8.43 10.80
N TRP A 94 6.87 -7.22 10.42
CA TRP A 94 7.52 -6.31 11.37
C TRP A 94 6.57 -5.81 12.45
N LEU A 95 5.28 -5.61 12.11
CA LEU A 95 4.29 -5.23 13.11
C LEU A 95 4.09 -6.35 14.14
N ILE A 96 4.07 -7.59 13.68
CA ILE A 96 3.97 -8.73 14.57
C ILE A 96 5.18 -8.78 15.50
N ASN A 97 6.38 -8.52 14.98
CA ASN A 97 7.59 -8.43 15.80
C ASN A 97 7.47 -7.33 16.84
N ALA A 98 6.97 -6.17 16.45
CA ALA A 98 6.85 -5.04 17.36
C ALA A 98 5.90 -5.37 18.52
N GLU A 99 4.80 -6.03 18.23
CA GLU A 99 3.84 -6.41 19.28
C GLU A 99 4.46 -7.45 20.22
N ALA A 100 5.14 -8.44 19.65
CA ALA A 100 5.76 -9.49 20.45
C ALA A 100 6.83 -8.92 21.40
N HIS A 101 7.50 -7.85 21.00
CA HIS A 101 8.56 -7.25 21.81
C HIS A 101 8.05 -6.10 22.69
N GLY A 102 6.74 -5.89 22.74
CA GLY A 102 6.15 -4.94 23.67
C GLY A 102 6.13 -3.50 23.19
N TYR A 103 6.43 -3.24 21.92
CA TYR A 103 6.45 -1.88 21.40
C TYR A 103 5.11 -1.45 20.82
N LEU A 104 4.22 -2.40 20.56
CA LEU A 104 2.94 -2.16 19.90
C LEU A 104 1.87 -2.92 20.68
N SER A 105 0.73 -2.27 20.94
CA SER A 105 -0.38 -2.93 21.63
C SER A 105 -1.07 -3.93 20.70
N SER A 106 -1.74 -4.91 21.31
CA SER A 106 -2.51 -5.88 20.53
C SER A 106 -3.61 -5.20 19.74
N ASN A 107 -4.25 -4.18 20.33
CA ASN A 107 -5.30 -3.45 19.61
C ASN A 107 -4.77 -2.71 18.40
N ASN A 108 -3.59 -2.09 18.52
CA ASN A 108 -2.98 -1.42 17.39
C ASN A 108 -2.54 -2.43 16.33
N LEU A 109 -2.04 -3.58 16.74
CA LEU A 109 -1.68 -4.62 15.77
C LEU A 109 -2.90 -5.05 14.96
N LEU A 110 -4.03 -5.29 15.64
CA LEU A 110 -5.26 -5.68 14.94
C LEU A 110 -5.70 -4.61 13.96
N ARG A 111 -5.61 -3.35 14.37
CA ARG A 111 -6.00 -2.23 13.51
C ARG A 111 -5.12 -2.17 12.26
N PHE A 112 -3.82 -2.28 12.42
CA PHE A 112 -2.91 -2.26 11.28
C PHE A 112 -3.10 -3.46 10.38
N ARG A 113 -3.34 -4.64 10.96
CA ARG A 113 -3.59 -5.83 10.15
C ARG A 113 -4.85 -5.69 9.31
N GLY A 114 -5.89 -5.04 9.87
CA GLY A 114 -7.10 -4.73 9.11
C GLY A 114 -6.82 -3.82 7.93
N GLN A 115 -5.98 -2.80 8.13
CA GLN A 115 -5.59 -1.90 7.05
C GLN A 115 -4.78 -2.65 5.97
N LEU A 116 -3.89 -3.53 6.39
CA LEU A 116 -3.10 -4.31 5.44
C LEU A 116 -3.96 -5.31 4.67
N ASP A 117 -4.94 -5.92 5.33
CA ASP A 117 -5.89 -6.81 4.64
C ASP A 117 -6.65 -6.05 3.57
N GLU A 118 -7.07 -4.82 3.87
CA GLU A 118 -7.77 -4.01 2.90
C GLU A 118 -6.87 -3.70 1.70
N LEU A 119 -5.62 -3.32 1.96
CA LEU A 119 -4.66 -3.08 0.88
C LEU A 119 -4.49 -4.32 0.02
N GLY A 120 -4.37 -5.48 0.66
CA GLY A 120 -4.21 -6.75 -0.07
C GLY A 120 -5.40 -7.04 -0.97
N ARG A 121 -6.62 -6.79 -0.49
CA ARG A 121 -7.82 -6.99 -1.33
C ARG A 121 -7.84 -6.02 -2.50
N MET A 122 -7.47 -4.76 -2.27
CA MET A 122 -7.45 -3.76 -3.34
C MET A 122 -6.39 -4.10 -4.39
N LEU A 123 -5.20 -4.47 -3.96
CA LEU A 123 -4.13 -4.85 -4.88
C LEU A 123 -4.52 -6.10 -5.66
N GLY A 124 -5.11 -7.09 -4.97
CA GLY A 124 -5.56 -8.30 -5.63
C GLY A 124 -6.61 -8.04 -6.69
N SER A 125 -7.54 -7.13 -6.40
CA SER A 125 -8.57 -6.75 -7.36
C SER A 125 -7.96 -6.08 -8.59
N MET A 126 -6.99 -5.19 -8.40
CA MET A 126 -6.32 -4.52 -9.51
C MET A 126 -5.52 -5.50 -10.35
N MET A 127 -4.87 -6.47 -9.71
CA MET A 127 -4.11 -7.49 -10.45
C MET A 127 -5.02 -8.44 -11.21
N ALA A 128 -6.19 -8.75 -10.66
CA ALA A 128 -7.12 -9.65 -11.32
C ALA A 128 -7.82 -8.97 -12.51
N ASN A 129 -7.99 -7.66 -12.45
CA ASN A 129 -8.64 -6.91 -13.52
C ASN A 129 -7.86 -5.60 -13.76
N PRO A 130 -6.72 -5.68 -14.43
CA PRO A 130 -5.87 -4.50 -14.60
C PRO A 130 -6.35 -3.55 -15.70
N ARG A 131 -7.18 -3.99 -16.64
CA ARG A 131 -7.51 -3.21 -17.82
C ARG A 131 -7.99 -1.79 -17.56
N PRO A 132 -8.84 -1.54 -16.55
CA PRO A 132 -9.29 -0.15 -16.33
C PRO A 132 -8.16 0.83 -16.03
N PHE A 133 -6.99 0.34 -15.62
CA PHE A 133 -5.87 1.19 -15.23
C PHE A 133 -4.82 1.33 -16.32
N LEU A 134 -4.88 0.48 -17.35
CA LEU A 134 -3.85 0.46 -18.39
C LEU A 134 -4.05 1.60 -19.39
N LEU A 135 -2.98 1.98 -20.05
CA LEU A 135 -3.06 2.93 -21.15
C LEU A 135 -3.78 2.26 -22.32
N ARG A 136 -4.45 3.05 -23.16
CA ARG A 136 -5.22 2.49 -24.27
C ARG A 136 -4.36 1.65 -25.19
N SER A 137 -3.15 2.10 -25.48
CA SER A 137 -2.25 1.36 -26.36
C SER A 137 -1.89 0.01 -25.78
N ALA A 138 -1.78 -0.10 -24.44
CA ALA A 138 -1.46 -1.36 -23.79
C ALA A 138 -2.60 -2.36 -23.92
N THR A 139 -3.87 -1.88 -23.80
CA THR A 139 -5.01 -2.77 -23.92
C THR A 139 -5.16 -3.32 -25.34
N LYS A 140 -4.73 -2.56 -26.33
CA LYS A 140 -4.82 -3.01 -27.74
C LYS A 140 -3.81 -4.08 -28.06
N SER A 141 -2.67 -4.08 -27.42
CA SER A 141 -1.63 -5.04 -27.71
C SER A 141 -1.87 -6.38 -27.06
N ASP A 142 -2.86 -6.46 -26.21
CA ASP A 142 -3.25 -7.71 -25.57
C ASP A 142 -4.05 -8.56 -26.55
#